data_299e5811649c62b6f0c58f37f6a631b5
#
_entry.id   299e5811649c62b6f0c58f37f6a631b5
#
_cell.length_a   1.000
_cell.length_b   1.000
_cell.length_c   1.000
_cell.angle_alpha   90.00
_cell.angle_beta   90.00
_cell.angle_gamma   90.00
#
_symmetry.space_group_name_H-M   'P 1'
#
loop_
_entity.id
_entity.type
_entity.pdbx_description
1 polymer ?
#
loop_
_entity_poly.entity_id
_entity_poly.type
_entity_poly.pdbx_seq_one_letter_code
_entity_poly.pdbx_strand_id
1 'polypeptide(L)'
;MAKPFLRQSSGLVKNATLKDLVMLNVANMGAGLAVFEGISPYISPGAVLWLTSLITFLLTLPLVYTYTELMMRMPRTGGDYVWLSRKLDKRLGPIMGVAFAFNMPPYFALSAFFSVSAINLALYEIGVLNNNPTLVYLANNVFVNPYGTLTLNQELLIYTLAAVSFVIIILINILRPKWGFTLTTVLGIISSATLFLAMIVLAVNAGVFHSELRTFISDLSISPSSTSWSFSWLATLYMIPFFLSFAYIWLYAGPAVASEAKEGSLKLNLYLGSFLTFVMITLPFLEMNLIAGCATNTAYYPSYTYNFWSLAIFFSHNEILEWILGIGLIAWNYFIMAFGVVVFARYVFAFSFDRLFPAIFAKLNKYASPVYAHLLDLVTTLAFLALPLISVSGALALYSYTPLALAYLILVSLTGVKVGLKEGNKLVTAISSISTAIMIAMEAEILDPYNNYSFSVIGTSGVNWIATAYISSLVGLGVITYVLAKYYRKKEGIDIDLVYEEIPPE
;
A
#
# COMPACT_ATOMS: atom_id res chain seq x y z
N MET A 1 27.72 -22.45 28.36
CA MET A 1 27.01 -21.21 28.69
C MET A 1 27.01 -20.33 27.45
N ALA A 2 25.84 -19.94 26.94
CA ALA A 2 25.74 -18.98 25.81
C ALA A 2 26.33 -17.63 26.30
N LYS A 3 27.19 -17.02 25.48
CA LYS A 3 27.73 -15.68 25.78
C LYS A 3 26.55 -14.68 25.79
N PRO A 4 26.46 -13.77 26.78
CA PRO A 4 25.47 -12.73 26.77
C PRO A 4 25.67 -11.89 25.51
N PHE A 5 24.61 -11.77 24.72
CA PHE A 5 24.62 -10.99 23.48
C PHE A 5 24.40 -9.52 23.83
N LEU A 6 25.49 -8.76 23.91
CA LEU A 6 25.44 -7.31 24.08
C LEU A 6 25.10 -6.68 22.70
N ARG A 7 23.87 -6.20 22.56
CA ARG A 7 23.46 -5.42 21.38
C ARG A 7 24.03 -4.01 21.49
N GLN A 8 24.70 -3.59 20.42
CA GLN A 8 25.10 -2.19 20.26
C GLN A 8 23.89 -1.36 19.80
N SER A 9 23.95 -0.01 19.92
CA SER A 9 22.96 0.89 19.33
C SER A 9 22.73 0.59 17.84
N SER A 10 21.51 0.81 17.34
CA SER A 10 21.16 0.61 15.93
C SER A 10 21.95 1.50 14.98
N GLY A 11 22.43 2.65 15.45
CA GLY A 11 23.12 3.67 14.63
C GLY A 11 22.18 4.46 13.70
N LEU A 12 20.87 4.21 13.76
CA LEU A 12 19.87 5.00 13.03
C LEU A 12 19.65 6.36 13.71
N VAL A 13 19.42 7.39 12.92
CA VAL A 13 19.34 8.79 13.39
C VAL A 13 17.91 9.27 13.42
N LYS A 14 17.48 9.95 14.49
CA LYS A 14 16.13 10.55 14.65
C LYS A 14 15.93 11.74 13.70
N ASN A 15 15.51 11.47 12.49
CA ASN A 15 15.31 12.47 11.43
C ASN A 15 13.83 12.67 11.06
N ALA A 16 12.94 11.70 11.29
CA ALA A 16 11.56 11.73 10.85
C ALA A 16 10.71 12.67 11.73
N THR A 17 10.11 13.67 11.11
CA THR A 17 9.17 14.59 11.76
C THR A 17 7.74 14.02 11.73
N LEU A 18 6.80 14.63 12.49
CA LEU A 18 5.38 14.25 12.42
C LEU A 18 4.85 14.29 10.97
N LYS A 19 5.22 15.32 10.20
CA LYS A 19 4.82 15.47 8.79
C LYS A 19 5.34 14.31 7.94
N ASP A 20 6.60 13.92 8.12
CA ASP A 20 7.18 12.80 7.38
C ASP A 20 6.46 11.48 7.70
N LEU A 21 6.16 11.23 8.99
CA LEU A 21 5.42 10.03 9.41
C LEU A 21 3.98 10.01 8.91
N VAL A 22 3.29 11.16 8.92
CA VAL A 22 1.93 11.27 8.36
C VAL A 22 1.95 10.96 6.88
N MET A 23 2.90 11.53 6.11
CA MET A 23 3.00 11.27 4.68
C MET A 23 3.40 9.82 4.38
N LEU A 24 4.28 9.20 5.18
CA LEU A 24 4.56 7.77 5.08
C LEU A 24 3.29 6.91 5.25
N ASN A 25 2.46 7.23 6.22
CA ASN A 25 1.21 6.49 6.44
C ASN A 25 0.20 6.72 5.31
N VAL A 26 0.05 7.97 4.82
CA VAL A 26 -0.81 8.28 3.67
C VAL A 26 -0.35 7.56 2.40
N ALA A 27 0.97 7.52 2.15
CA ALA A 27 1.52 6.77 1.02
C ALA A 27 1.23 5.28 1.13
N ASN A 28 1.39 4.72 2.34
CA ASN A 28 1.13 3.31 2.61
C ASN A 28 -0.34 2.93 2.34
N MET A 29 -1.26 3.82 2.65
CA MET A 29 -2.70 3.63 2.41
C MET A 29 -3.13 3.95 0.98
N GLY A 30 -2.32 4.65 0.19
CA GLY A 30 -2.47 4.79 -1.25
C GLY A 30 -3.78 5.42 -1.75
N ALA A 31 -4.26 6.50 -1.12
CA ALA A 31 -5.57 7.07 -1.42
C ALA A 31 -5.78 7.43 -2.90
N GLY A 32 -4.82 8.07 -3.55
CA GLY A 32 -4.95 8.45 -4.97
C GLY A 32 -4.97 7.26 -5.91
N LEU A 33 -4.25 6.19 -5.58
CA LEU A 33 -4.32 4.93 -6.32
C LEU A 33 -5.68 4.24 -6.12
N ALA A 34 -6.24 4.30 -4.91
CA ALA A 34 -7.54 3.71 -4.62
C ALA A 34 -8.67 4.34 -5.44
N VAL A 35 -8.65 5.66 -5.67
CA VAL A 35 -9.65 6.35 -6.50
C VAL A 35 -9.33 6.33 -8.00
N PHE A 36 -8.13 5.91 -8.39
CA PHE A 36 -7.71 5.77 -9.78
C PHE A 36 -7.95 4.35 -10.30
N GLU A 37 -7.27 3.35 -9.76
CA GLU A 37 -7.25 1.99 -10.29
C GLU A 37 -7.71 0.92 -9.28
N GLY A 38 -7.71 1.24 -7.98
CA GLY A 38 -7.82 0.20 -6.96
C GLY A 38 -9.24 -0.31 -6.73
N ILE A 39 -10.24 0.57 -6.67
CA ILE A 39 -11.58 0.23 -6.18
C ILE A 39 -12.64 0.35 -7.26
N SER A 40 -12.66 1.45 -8.02
CA SER A 40 -13.70 1.75 -8.98
C SER A 40 -13.89 0.68 -10.06
N PRO A 41 -12.86 0.00 -10.60
CA PRO A 41 -13.05 -1.07 -11.60
C PRO A 41 -13.78 -2.31 -11.07
N TYR A 42 -13.80 -2.50 -9.76
CA TYR A 42 -14.40 -3.68 -9.11
C TYR A 42 -15.78 -3.43 -8.50
N ILE A 43 -16.43 -2.32 -8.88
CA ILE A 43 -17.71 -1.94 -8.28
C ILE A 43 -18.77 -3.04 -8.42
N SER A 44 -19.34 -3.44 -7.29
CA SER A 44 -20.52 -4.30 -7.27
C SER A 44 -21.76 -3.49 -7.66
N PRO A 45 -22.60 -3.98 -8.57
CA PRO A 45 -23.85 -3.31 -8.94
C PRO A 45 -24.71 -3.02 -7.72
N GLY A 46 -25.12 -1.77 -7.53
CA GLY A 46 -25.89 -1.32 -6.37
C GLY A 46 -25.06 -0.85 -5.17
N ALA A 47 -23.74 -0.96 -5.20
CA ALA A 47 -22.86 -0.46 -4.16
C ALA A 47 -22.76 1.07 -4.18
N VAL A 48 -22.60 1.65 -2.98
CA VAL A 48 -22.33 3.08 -2.76
C VAL A 48 -20.94 3.24 -2.17
N LEU A 49 -19.95 3.57 -3.01
CA LEU A 49 -18.53 3.51 -2.67
C LEU A 49 -18.13 4.43 -1.51
N TRP A 50 -18.63 5.68 -1.46
CA TRP A 50 -18.32 6.58 -0.35
C TRP A 50 -18.84 6.06 0.98
N LEU A 51 -20.00 5.39 0.98
CA LEU A 51 -20.60 4.79 2.18
C LEU A 51 -19.77 3.58 2.64
N THR A 52 -19.35 2.74 1.69
CA THR A 52 -18.43 1.63 1.99
C THR A 52 -17.12 2.14 2.59
N SER A 53 -16.54 3.20 2.00
CA SER A 53 -15.32 3.84 2.51
C SER A 53 -15.48 4.31 3.95
N LEU A 54 -16.59 4.99 4.27
CA LEU A 54 -16.91 5.43 5.63
C LEU A 54 -17.03 4.26 6.60
N ILE A 55 -17.78 3.21 6.21
CA ILE A 55 -17.95 2.02 7.07
C ILE A 55 -16.59 1.35 7.31
N THR A 56 -15.80 1.14 6.26
CA THR A 56 -14.48 0.51 6.36
C THR A 56 -13.55 1.31 7.24
N PHE A 57 -13.51 2.64 7.09
CA PHE A 57 -12.71 3.51 7.96
C PHE A 57 -13.09 3.35 9.43
N LEU A 58 -14.40 3.39 9.75
CA LEU A 58 -14.87 3.23 11.13
C LEU A 58 -14.49 1.84 11.70
N LEU A 59 -14.58 0.79 10.91
CA LEU A 59 -14.18 -0.57 11.29
C LEU A 59 -12.66 -0.69 11.53
N THR A 60 -11.84 0.16 10.92
CA THR A 60 -10.37 0.12 11.12
C THR A 60 -9.89 0.97 12.29
N LEU A 61 -10.71 1.85 12.87
CA LEU A 61 -10.29 2.71 14.00
C LEU A 61 -9.77 1.94 15.22
N PRO A 62 -10.34 0.79 15.64
CA PRO A 62 -9.76 -0.02 16.71
C PRO A 62 -8.35 -0.54 16.38
N LEU A 63 -8.06 -0.84 15.11
CA LEU A 63 -6.73 -1.25 14.66
C LEU A 63 -5.76 -0.07 14.73
N VAL A 64 -6.16 1.14 14.30
CA VAL A 64 -5.35 2.38 14.40
C VAL A 64 -4.98 2.67 15.84
N TYR A 65 -5.94 2.53 16.77
CA TYR A 65 -5.68 2.67 18.20
C TYR A 65 -4.66 1.62 18.69
N THR A 66 -4.87 0.35 18.36
CA THR A 66 -3.99 -0.76 18.79
C THR A 66 -2.56 -0.54 18.30
N TYR A 67 -2.38 -0.17 17.02
CA TYR A 67 -1.07 0.14 16.45
C TYR A 67 -0.41 1.33 17.15
N THR A 68 -1.17 2.40 17.44
CA THR A 68 -0.65 3.57 18.17
C THR A 68 -0.17 3.20 19.56
N GLU A 69 -0.97 2.42 20.31
CA GLU A 69 -0.63 2.00 21.67
C GLU A 69 0.62 1.10 21.72
N LEU A 70 0.74 0.17 20.78
CA LEU A 70 1.91 -0.70 20.67
C LEU A 70 3.16 0.08 20.24
N MET A 71 3.01 1.00 19.28
CA MET A 71 4.10 1.86 18.82
C MET A 71 4.63 2.77 19.93
N MET A 72 3.74 3.38 20.72
CA MET A 72 4.14 4.22 21.85
C MET A 72 4.89 3.45 22.93
N ARG A 73 4.57 2.17 23.15
CA ARG A 73 5.24 1.31 24.14
C ARG A 73 6.58 0.77 23.66
N MET A 74 6.70 0.54 22.37
CA MET A 74 7.88 -0.09 21.76
C MET A 74 8.23 0.60 20.44
N PRO A 75 8.74 1.85 20.49
CA PRO A 75 9.11 2.62 19.29
C PRO A 75 10.45 2.13 18.73
N ARG A 76 10.45 0.99 18.05
CA ARG A 76 11.66 0.36 17.50
C ARG A 76 11.56 0.19 15.99
N THR A 77 12.71 0.18 15.32
CA THR A 77 12.80 -0.15 13.89
C THR A 77 12.23 -1.53 13.63
N GLY A 78 11.40 -1.65 12.57
CA GLY A 78 10.66 -2.86 12.25
C GLY A 78 9.33 -3.00 12.98
N GLY A 79 8.94 -1.99 13.79
CA GLY A 79 7.59 -1.78 14.34
C GLY A 79 6.89 -3.04 14.84
N ASP A 80 5.84 -3.43 14.14
CA ASP A 80 4.95 -4.54 14.50
C ASP A 80 5.66 -5.92 14.56
N TYR A 81 6.68 -6.16 13.74
CA TYR A 81 7.54 -7.35 13.89
C TYR A 81 8.16 -7.43 15.30
N VAL A 82 8.64 -6.28 15.82
CA VAL A 82 9.22 -6.24 17.16
C VAL A 82 8.17 -6.55 18.22
N TRP A 83 6.96 -6.03 18.06
CA TRP A 83 5.86 -6.27 19.00
C TRP A 83 5.45 -7.74 19.01
N LEU A 84 5.22 -8.35 17.84
CA LEU A 84 4.85 -9.75 17.72
C LEU A 84 5.90 -10.67 18.35
N SER A 85 7.16 -10.50 17.94
CA SER A 85 8.25 -11.39 18.36
C SER A 85 8.58 -11.30 19.86
N ARG A 86 8.33 -10.15 20.53
CA ARG A 86 8.63 -9.94 21.97
C ARG A 86 7.42 -10.09 22.87
N LYS A 87 6.23 -9.84 22.38
CA LYS A 87 5.02 -9.79 23.23
C LYS A 87 4.04 -10.89 22.94
N LEU A 88 3.92 -11.35 21.67
CA LEU A 88 3.01 -12.43 21.32
C LEU A 88 3.71 -13.80 21.43
N ASP A 89 4.61 -14.09 20.52
CA ASP A 89 5.34 -15.36 20.48
C ASP A 89 6.68 -15.23 19.76
N LYS A 90 7.75 -15.76 20.36
CA LYS A 90 9.12 -15.67 19.88
C LYS A 90 9.44 -16.52 18.64
N ARG A 91 8.52 -17.39 18.21
CA ARG A 91 8.65 -18.20 16.99
C ARG A 91 7.72 -17.68 15.90
N LEU A 92 6.44 -17.54 16.25
CA LEU A 92 5.42 -17.07 15.31
C LEU A 92 5.70 -15.64 14.84
N GLY A 93 6.13 -14.75 15.74
CA GLY A 93 6.45 -13.36 15.40
C GLY A 93 7.51 -13.22 14.32
N PRO A 94 8.69 -13.85 14.41
CA PRO A 94 9.69 -13.84 13.36
C PRO A 94 9.23 -14.47 12.04
N ILE A 95 8.53 -15.59 12.08
CA ILE A 95 8.03 -16.29 10.89
C ILE A 95 7.05 -15.39 10.14
N MET A 96 6.03 -14.90 10.82
CA MET A 96 5.00 -14.07 10.20
C MET A 96 5.52 -12.66 9.87
N GLY A 97 6.47 -12.14 10.64
CA GLY A 97 7.14 -10.87 10.34
C GLY A 97 7.91 -10.91 9.02
N VAL A 98 8.65 -12.01 8.75
CA VAL A 98 9.32 -12.20 7.45
C VAL A 98 8.28 -12.38 6.33
N ALA A 99 7.26 -13.21 6.52
CA ALA A 99 6.21 -13.41 5.54
C ALA A 99 5.53 -12.07 5.17
N PHE A 100 5.18 -11.26 6.16
CA PHE A 100 4.56 -9.95 5.96
C PHE A 100 5.50 -8.94 5.30
N ALA A 101 6.78 -8.88 5.70
CA ALA A 101 7.73 -7.98 5.07
C ALA A 101 7.92 -8.29 3.57
N PHE A 102 8.06 -9.57 3.21
CA PHE A 102 8.18 -9.97 1.81
C PHE A 102 6.85 -9.96 1.03
N ASN A 103 5.74 -9.65 1.70
CA ASN A 103 4.46 -9.30 1.08
C ASN A 103 4.40 -7.84 0.58
N MET A 104 5.40 -6.99 0.93
CA MET A 104 5.45 -5.58 0.51
C MET A 104 6.01 -5.38 -0.92
N PRO A 105 7.12 -6.02 -1.36
CA PRO A 105 7.66 -5.83 -2.70
C PRO A 105 6.68 -6.04 -3.85
N PRO A 106 5.71 -6.98 -3.82
CA PRO A 106 4.64 -7.07 -4.80
C PRO A 106 3.82 -5.79 -4.95
N TYR A 107 3.50 -5.12 -3.85
CA TYR A 107 2.77 -3.85 -3.85
C TYR A 107 3.61 -2.72 -4.47
N PHE A 108 4.93 -2.70 -4.22
CA PHE A 108 5.84 -1.74 -4.86
C PHE A 108 6.00 -2.01 -6.35
N ALA A 109 6.04 -3.28 -6.74
CA ALA A 109 6.07 -3.71 -8.13
C ALA A 109 4.79 -3.28 -8.88
N LEU A 110 3.62 -3.46 -8.27
CA LEU A 110 2.35 -2.95 -8.80
C LEU A 110 2.37 -1.42 -8.93
N SER A 111 2.86 -0.70 -7.93
CA SER A 111 2.94 0.75 -7.98
C SER A 111 3.88 1.25 -9.07
N ALA A 112 5.01 0.55 -9.30
CA ALA A 112 5.91 0.83 -10.41
C ALA A 112 5.25 0.57 -11.77
N PHE A 113 4.51 -0.52 -11.90
CA PHE A 113 3.72 -0.84 -13.09
C PHE A 113 2.63 0.21 -13.35
N PHE A 114 1.86 0.58 -12.33
CA PHE A 114 0.83 1.61 -12.43
C PHE A 114 1.37 3.02 -12.67
N SER A 115 2.63 3.28 -12.34
CA SER A 115 3.25 4.57 -12.70
C SER A 115 3.31 4.79 -14.21
N VAL A 116 3.54 3.72 -14.98
CA VAL A 116 3.51 3.77 -16.46
C VAL A 116 2.09 3.99 -16.97
N SER A 117 1.10 3.32 -16.36
CA SER A 117 -0.32 3.50 -16.63
C SER A 117 -0.78 4.94 -16.39
N ALA A 118 -0.40 5.54 -15.27
CA ALA A 118 -0.73 6.92 -14.95
C ALA A 118 -0.09 7.93 -15.93
N ILE A 119 1.16 7.68 -16.36
CA ILE A 119 1.82 8.50 -17.39
C ILE A 119 1.11 8.35 -18.73
N ASN A 120 0.76 7.11 -19.12
CA ASN A 120 -0.01 6.85 -20.33
C ASN A 120 -1.30 7.65 -20.36
N LEU A 121 -2.10 7.52 -19.30
CA LEU A 121 -3.38 8.20 -19.19
C LEU A 121 -3.24 9.72 -19.32
N ALA A 122 -2.36 10.32 -18.54
CA ALA A 122 -2.13 11.77 -18.59
C ALA A 122 -1.70 12.25 -19.97
N LEU A 123 -0.74 11.57 -20.61
CA LEU A 123 -0.27 11.93 -21.95
C LEU A 123 -1.35 11.74 -23.01
N TYR A 124 -2.11 10.64 -22.94
CA TYR A 124 -3.17 10.36 -23.90
C TYR A 124 -4.29 11.38 -23.83
N GLU A 125 -4.83 11.62 -22.64
CA GLU A 125 -5.92 12.57 -22.43
C GLU A 125 -5.52 14.00 -22.79
N ILE A 126 -4.43 14.51 -22.24
CA ILE A 126 -3.97 15.87 -22.53
C ILE A 126 -3.65 16.02 -24.03
N GLY A 127 -3.10 14.95 -24.63
CA GLY A 127 -2.84 14.92 -26.08
C GLY A 127 -4.10 14.99 -26.92
N VAL A 128 -5.15 14.26 -26.54
CA VAL A 128 -6.46 14.27 -27.25
C VAL A 128 -7.13 15.64 -27.06
N LEU A 129 -7.22 16.14 -25.83
CA LEU A 129 -7.90 17.39 -25.50
C LEU A 129 -7.26 18.62 -26.20
N ASN A 130 -5.95 18.64 -26.32
CA ASN A 130 -5.22 19.74 -26.93
C ASN A 130 -4.82 19.50 -28.40
N ASN A 131 -5.37 18.47 -29.05
CA ASN A 131 -5.02 18.08 -30.42
C ASN A 131 -3.50 17.97 -30.64
N ASN A 132 -2.76 17.42 -29.65
CA ASN A 132 -1.32 17.28 -29.70
C ASN A 132 -0.91 15.83 -30.10
N PRO A 133 -0.59 15.61 -31.39
CA PRO A 133 -0.26 14.27 -31.87
C PRO A 133 1.04 13.70 -31.27
N THR A 134 1.93 14.54 -30.79
CA THR A 134 3.18 14.10 -30.15
C THR A 134 2.90 13.43 -28.79
N LEU A 135 2.00 13.99 -27.99
CA LEU A 135 1.62 13.40 -26.70
C LEU A 135 0.88 12.07 -26.92
N VAL A 136 -0.07 12.05 -27.87
CA VAL A 136 -0.78 10.81 -28.26
C VAL A 136 0.20 9.75 -28.76
N TYR A 137 1.20 10.14 -29.58
CA TYR A 137 2.24 9.22 -30.03
C TYR A 137 3.05 8.66 -28.86
N LEU A 138 3.48 9.51 -27.89
CA LEU A 138 4.21 9.07 -26.72
C LEU A 138 3.39 8.10 -25.87
N ALA A 139 2.10 8.37 -25.66
CA ALA A 139 1.21 7.48 -24.92
C ALA A 139 1.04 6.12 -25.61
N ASN A 140 0.94 6.07 -26.93
CA ASN A 140 0.69 4.84 -27.67
C ASN A 140 1.96 4.02 -27.97
N ASN A 141 3.15 4.62 -27.95
CA ASN A 141 4.37 3.97 -28.41
C ASN A 141 5.49 3.91 -27.34
N VAL A 142 5.49 4.80 -26.35
CA VAL A 142 6.52 4.84 -25.30
C VAL A 142 5.96 4.45 -23.95
N PHE A 143 4.93 5.16 -23.49
CA PHE A 143 4.23 4.89 -22.23
C PHE A 143 2.94 4.12 -22.50
N VAL A 144 3.08 2.94 -23.09
CA VAL A 144 1.94 2.15 -23.58
C VAL A 144 1.00 1.76 -22.44
N ASN A 145 -0.31 1.73 -22.73
CA ASN A 145 -1.31 1.27 -21.77
C ASN A 145 -1.08 -0.20 -21.40
N PRO A 146 -0.74 -0.50 -20.13
CA PRO A 146 -0.42 -1.86 -19.70
C PRO A 146 -1.63 -2.82 -19.67
N TYR A 147 -2.84 -2.31 -19.81
CA TYR A 147 -4.07 -3.13 -19.85
C TYR A 147 -4.51 -3.50 -21.26
N GLY A 148 -3.79 -3.06 -22.30
CA GLY A 148 -4.05 -3.42 -23.68
C GLY A 148 -3.48 -4.78 -24.08
N THR A 149 -3.71 -5.17 -25.34
CA THR A 149 -3.00 -6.30 -25.94
C THR A 149 -1.59 -5.84 -26.33
N LEU A 150 -0.59 -6.34 -25.65
CA LEU A 150 0.80 -5.91 -25.78
C LEU A 150 1.63 -6.88 -26.61
N THR A 151 2.59 -6.35 -27.35
CA THR A 151 3.70 -7.09 -27.89
C THR A 151 4.81 -7.26 -26.87
N LEU A 152 5.66 -8.27 -26.99
CA LEU A 152 6.80 -8.49 -26.08
C LEU A 152 7.67 -7.23 -25.94
N ASN A 153 7.89 -6.49 -27.02
CA ASN A 153 8.69 -5.26 -26.97
C ASN A 153 8.03 -4.17 -26.12
N GLN A 154 6.72 -4.06 -26.17
CA GLN A 154 5.95 -3.12 -25.33
C GLN A 154 5.96 -3.54 -23.86
N GLU A 155 5.81 -4.82 -23.57
CA GLU A 155 5.93 -5.36 -22.20
C GLU A 155 7.32 -5.08 -21.62
N LEU A 156 8.40 -5.34 -22.38
CA LEU A 156 9.78 -5.04 -21.97
C LEU A 156 10.01 -3.53 -21.78
N LEU A 157 9.36 -2.69 -22.58
CA LEU A 157 9.44 -1.24 -22.43
C LEU A 157 8.77 -0.79 -21.12
N ILE A 158 7.56 -1.27 -20.83
CA ILE A 158 6.85 -0.99 -19.56
C ILE A 158 7.70 -1.43 -18.37
N TYR A 159 8.23 -2.66 -18.42
CA TYR A 159 9.13 -3.16 -17.37
C TYR A 159 10.34 -2.24 -17.17
N THR A 160 10.99 -1.84 -18.26
CA THR A 160 12.18 -0.99 -18.19
C THR A 160 11.89 0.38 -17.59
N LEU A 161 10.80 1.01 -18.00
CA LEU A 161 10.38 2.32 -17.47
C LEU A 161 10.05 2.24 -15.98
N ALA A 162 9.29 1.23 -15.57
CA ALA A 162 8.96 0.98 -14.17
C ALA A 162 10.20 0.66 -13.34
N ALA A 163 11.09 -0.20 -13.85
CA ALA A 163 12.34 -0.57 -13.19
C ALA A 163 13.28 0.63 -13.01
N VAL A 164 13.47 1.44 -14.04
CA VAL A 164 14.30 2.66 -13.96
C VAL A 164 13.76 3.61 -12.89
N SER A 165 12.45 3.81 -12.85
CA SER A 165 11.79 4.65 -11.83
C SER A 165 12.09 4.14 -10.42
N PHE A 166 11.95 2.84 -10.19
CA PHE A 166 12.23 2.21 -8.90
C PHE A 166 13.71 2.29 -8.52
N VAL A 167 14.62 2.04 -9.46
CA VAL A 167 16.08 2.17 -9.25
C VAL A 167 16.46 3.58 -8.80
N ILE A 168 15.88 4.63 -9.41
CA ILE A 168 16.14 6.02 -9.01
C ILE A 168 15.75 6.24 -7.54
N ILE A 169 14.58 5.77 -7.11
CA ILE A 169 14.12 5.92 -5.73
C ILE A 169 15.01 5.14 -4.75
N ILE A 170 15.43 3.92 -5.11
CA ILE A 170 16.40 3.13 -4.32
C ILE A 170 17.71 3.90 -4.15
N LEU A 171 18.27 4.45 -5.23
CA LEU A 171 19.52 5.20 -5.17
C LEU A 171 19.44 6.43 -4.26
N ILE A 172 18.34 7.19 -4.30
CA ILE A 172 18.10 8.32 -3.41
C ILE A 172 18.17 7.88 -1.94
N ASN A 173 17.56 6.74 -1.60
CA ASN A 173 17.53 6.19 -0.24
C ASN A 173 18.89 5.64 0.20
N ILE A 174 19.63 4.98 -0.71
CA ILE A 174 21.00 4.51 -0.44
C ILE A 174 21.92 5.68 -0.13
N LEU A 175 21.80 6.79 -0.87
CA LEU A 175 22.64 7.96 -0.68
C LEU A 175 22.41 8.60 0.70
N ARG A 176 21.17 8.88 1.08
CA ARG A 176 20.82 9.44 2.40
C ARG A 176 19.38 9.12 2.79
N PRO A 177 19.13 8.50 3.97
CA PRO A 177 17.78 8.24 4.46
C PRO A 177 16.91 9.49 4.56
N LYS A 178 17.49 10.64 4.97
CA LYS A 178 16.79 11.93 5.02
C LYS A 178 16.20 12.33 3.66
N TRP A 179 16.88 12.02 2.56
CA TRP A 179 16.37 12.32 1.22
C TRP A 179 15.17 11.43 0.87
N GLY A 180 15.15 10.17 1.33
CA GLY A 180 14.00 9.29 1.21
C GLY A 180 12.76 9.85 1.92
N PHE A 181 12.90 10.28 3.17
CA PHE A 181 11.80 10.95 3.91
C PHE A 181 11.35 12.24 3.21
N THR A 182 12.31 13.07 2.76
CA THR A 182 11.99 14.33 2.06
C THR A 182 11.25 14.05 0.74
N LEU A 183 11.73 13.08 -0.06
CA LEU A 183 11.08 12.69 -1.31
C LEU A 183 9.63 12.24 -1.07
N THR A 184 9.42 11.34 -0.10
CA THR A 184 8.08 10.88 0.29
C THR A 184 7.20 12.04 0.72
N THR A 185 7.72 12.96 1.53
CA THR A 185 6.95 14.12 2.01
C THR A 185 6.59 15.08 0.87
N VAL A 186 7.52 15.37 -0.04
CA VAL A 186 7.27 16.27 -1.18
C VAL A 186 6.26 15.68 -2.15
N LEU A 187 6.45 14.41 -2.52
CA LEU A 187 5.48 13.69 -3.36
C LEU A 187 4.10 13.65 -2.71
N GLY A 188 4.03 13.40 -1.40
CA GLY A 188 2.78 13.37 -0.65
C GLY A 188 2.05 14.72 -0.64
N ILE A 189 2.77 15.82 -0.51
CA ILE A 189 2.18 17.17 -0.57
C ILE A 189 1.66 17.45 -1.99
N ILE A 190 2.45 17.17 -3.03
CA ILE A 190 2.05 17.37 -4.43
C ILE A 190 0.79 16.53 -4.70
N SER A 191 0.84 15.23 -4.41
CA SER A 191 -0.24 14.29 -4.66
C SER A 191 -1.53 14.66 -3.92
N SER A 192 -1.43 15.03 -2.64
CA SER A 192 -2.61 15.44 -1.85
C SER A 192 -3.19 16.78 -2.33
N ALA A 193 -2.34 17.77 -2.60
CA ALA A 193 -2.78 19.08 -3.07
C ALA A 193 -3.49 18.98 -4.43
N THR A 194 -2.96 18.17 -5.35
CA THR A 194 -3.56 17.97 -6.68
C THR A 194 -4.86 17.17 -6.60
N LEU A 195 -4.98 16.21 -5.66
CA LEU A 195 -6.26 15.51 -5.44
C LEU A 195 -7.35 16.49 -4.98
N PHE A 196 -7.05 17.37 -4.02
CA PHE A 196 -8.01 18.40 -3.61
C PHE A 196 -8.29 19.42 -4.72
N LEU A 197 -7.30 19.77 -5.56
CA LEU A 197 -7.51 20.59 -6.74
C LEU A 197 -8.44 19.91 -7.74
N ALA A 198 -8.28 18.61 -7.98
CA ALA A 198 -9.17 17.81 -8.83
C ALA A 198 -10.62 17.85 -8.33
N MET A 199 -10.84 17.73 -7.01
CA MET A 199 -12.16 17.91 -6.42
C MET A 199 -12.74 19.30 -6.70
N ILE A 200 -11.95 20.37 -6.50
CA ILE A 200 -12.41 21.74 -6.77
C ILE A 200 -12.83 21.89 -8.23
N VAL A 201 -12.03 21.35 -9.16
CA VAL A 201 -12.34 21.40 -10.60
C VAL A 201 -13.67 20.71 -10.90
N LEU A 202 -13.91 19.52 -10.38
CA LEU A 202 -15.16 18.79 -10.58
C LEU A 202 -16.36 19.51 -9.94
N ALA A 203 -16.20 20.00 -8.71
CA ALA A 203 -17.26 20.73 -8.00
C ALA A 203 -17.71 22.00 -8.76
N VAL A 204 -16.76 22.78 -9.28
CA VAL A 204 -17.08 23.99 -10.07
C VAL A 204 -17.81 23.66 -11.36
N ASN A 205 -17.51 22.53 -11.97
CA ASN A 205 -18.10 22.10 -13.23
C ASN A 205 -19.32 21.17 -13.05
N ALA A 206 -19.81 20.96 -11.83
CA ALA A 206 -20.93 20.07 -11.55
C ALA A 206 -22.21 20.40 -12.38
N GLY A 207 -22.46 21.69 -12.62
CA GLY A 207 -23.64 22.15 -13.38
C GLY A 207 -23.63 21.76 -14.87
N VAL A 208 -22.45 21.61 -15.47
CA VAL A 208 -22.27 21.26 -16.89
C VAL A 208 -21.87 19.80 -17.09
N PHE A 209 -21.63 19.06 -16.03
CA PHE A 209 -21.08 17.71 -16.05
C PHE A 209 -21.83 16.77 -17.01
N HIS A 210 -23.13 16.64 -16.88
CA HIS A 210 -23.91 15.71 -17.72
C HIS A 210 -23.99 16.11 -19.19
N SER A 211 -23.91 17.40 -19.51
CA SER A 211 -23.90 17.88 -20.90
C SER A 211 -22.57 17.58 -21.58
N GLU A 212 -21.47 17.73 -20.87
CA GLU A 212 -20.12 17.52 -21.41
C GLU A 212 -19.60 16.09 -21.27
N LEU A 213 -20.18 15.29 -20.35
CA LEU A 213 -19.83 13.88 -20.19
C LEU A 213 -19.96 13.09 -21.51
N ARG A 214 -20.91 13.45 -22.37
CA ARG A 214 -21.09 12.79 -23.69
C ARG A 214 -19.87 13.04 -24.59
N THR A 215 -19.32 14.24 -24.57
CA THR A 215 -18.10 14.60 -25.30
C THR A 215 -16.91 13.81 -24.76
N PHE A 216 -16.72 13.79 -23.44
CA PHE A 216 -15.68 13.00 -22.79
C PHE A 216 -15.73 11.51 -23.19
N ILE A 217 -16.91 10.91 -23.14
CA ILE A 217 -17.13 9.51 -23.50
C ILE A 217 -16.83 9.26 -24.99
N SER A 218 -17.25 10.19 -25.87
CA SER A 218 -17.01 10.11 -27.31
C SER A 218 -15.51 10.23 -27.64
N ASP A 219 -14.83 11.24 -27.09
CA ASP A 219 -13.43 11.56 -27.38
C ASP A 219 -12.49 10.45 -26.94
N LEU A 220 -12.80 9.81 -25.80
CA LEU A 220 -12.00 8.71 -25.25
C LEU A 220 -12.55 7.31 -25.62
N SER A 221 -13.56 7.24 -26.48
CA SER A 221 -14.17 5.98 -26.98
C SER A 221 -14.61 5.03 -25.86
N ILE A 222 -15.20 5.56 -24.78
CA ILE A 222 -15.61 4.80 -23.60
C ILE A 222 -16.97 4.15 -23.85
N SER A 223 -17.07 2.84 -23.60
CA SER A 223 -18.32 2.09 -23.69
C SER A 223 -18.89 1.82 -22.29
N PRO A 224 -20.20 2.08 -22.07
CA PRO A 224 -20.84 1.76 -20.81
C PRO A 224 -20.98 0.25 -20.62
N SER A 225 -20.87 -0.23 -19.39
CA SER A 225 -21.32 -1.57 -19.04
C SER A 225 -22.85 -1.67 -19.09
N SER A 226 -23.38 -2.85 -19.41
CA SER A 226 -24.84 -3.10 -19.51
C SER A 226 -25.54 -3.21 -18.14
N THR A 227 -24.89 -2.82 -17.05
CA THR A 227 -25.36 -3.04 -15.69
C THR A 227 -26.34 -1.94 -15.26
N SER A 228 -27.57 -2.31 -14.88
CA SER A 228 -28.52 -1.40 -14.22
C SER A 228 -28.14 -1.21 -12.75
N TRP A 229 -28.27 0.01 -12.25
CA TRP A 229 -28.02 0.31 -10.85
C TRP A 229 -29.31 0.39 -10.04
N SER A 230 -29.34 -0.29 -8.91
CA SER A 230 -30.33 -0.09 -7.84
C SER A 230 -29.61 -0.29 -6.49
N PHE A 231 -29.88 0.57 -5.51
CA PHE A 231 -29.19 0.51 -4.21
C PHE A 231 -29.28 -0.87 -3.57
N SER A 232 -28.16 -1.38 -3.11
CA SER A 232 -28.06 -2.64 -2.37
C SER A 232 -27.11 -2.53 -1.19
N TRP A 233 -27.62 -2.75 0.02
CA TRP A 233 -26.77 -2.85 1.22
C TRP A 233 -25.74 -3.99 1.11
N LEU A 234 -26.14 -5.13 0.58
CA LEU A 234 -25.27 -6.28 0.42
C LEU A 234 -24.11 -5.97 -0.54
N ALA A 235 -24.40 -5.36 -1.69
CA ALA A 235 -23.38 -4.92 -2.63
C ALA A 235 -22.44 -3.87 -2.00
N THR A 236 -22.97 -2.94 -1.20
CA THR A 236 -22.18 -1.94 -0.49
C THR A 236 -21.23 -2.58 0.52
N LEU A 237 -21.69 -3.57 1.30
CA LEU A 237 -20.85 -4.29 2.23
C LEU A 237 -19.80 -5.18 1.54
N TYR A 238 -20.14 -5.81 0.43
CA TYR A 238 -19.21 -6.61 -0.38
C TYR A 238 -18.06 -5.80 -1.01
N MET A 239 -18.13 -4.46 -0.98
CA MET A 239 -17.01 -3.61 -1.39
C MET A 239 -16.01 -3.34 -0.24
N ILE A 240 -16.31 -3.73 1.01
CA ILE A 240 -15.39 -3.53 2.16
C ILE A 240 -14.00 -4.14 1.92
N PRO A 241 -13.86 -5.39 1.42
CA PRO A 241 -12.56 -6.00 1.14
C PRO A 241 -11.67 -5.18 0.20
N PHE A 242 -12.25 -4.49 -0.78
CA PHE A 242 -11.50 -3.62 -1.69
C PHE A 242 -10.95 -2.39 -0.97
N PHE A 243 -11.75 -1.71 -0.13
CA PHE A 243 -11.29 -0.57 0.66
C PHE A 243 -10.27 -0.96 1.72
N LEU A 244 -10.39 -2.16 2.31
CA LEU A 244 -9.38 -2.71 3.19
C LEU A 244 -8.07 -2.93 2.44
N SER A 245 -8.12 -3.66 1.32
CA SER A 245 -6.96 -4.10 0.53
C SER A 245 -6.20 -2.94 -0.10
N PHE A 246 -6.91 -1.94 -0.60
CA PHE A 246 -6.31 -0.81 -1.30
C PHE A 246 -6.02 0.39 -0.40
N ALA A 247 -6.47 0.39 0.88
CA ALA A 247 -6.25 1.54 1.74
C ALA A 247 -6.09 1.23 3.24
N TYR A 248 -7.18 1.03 3.97
CA TYR A 248 -7.28 1.36 5.40
C TYR A 248 -6.50 0.49 6.38
N ILE A 249 -6.08 -0.72 6.01
CA ILE A 249 -5.34 -1.62 6.92
C ILE A 249 -3.82 -1.40 6.94
N TRP A 250 -3.30 -0.60 6.02
CA TRP A 250 -1.85 -0.43 5.85
C TRP A 250 -1.28 0.60 6.84
N LEU A 251 -1.11 0.20 8.10
CA LEU A 251 -0.69 1.07 9.20
C LEU A 251 0.79 0.93 9.60
N TYR A 252 1.53 0.07 8.94
CA TYR A 252 2.86 -0.34 9.38
C TYR A 252 4.00 0.66 9.04
N ALA A 253 3.76 1.66 8.18
CA ALA A 253 4.83 2.52 7.69
C ALA A 253 5.44 3.42 8.77
N GLY A 254 4.62 4.17 9.52
CA GLY A 254 5.09 4.96 10.65
C GLY A 254 5.73 4.11 11.75
N PRO A 255 5.10 3.00 12.18
CA PRO A 255 5.70 2.05 13.12
C PRO A 255 7.06 1.48 12.70
N ALA A 256 7.25 1.14 11.43
CA ALA A 256 8.51 0.57 10.94
C ALA A 256 9.71 1.49 11.15
N VAL A 257 9.49 2.81 11.14
CA VAL A 257 10.52 3.84 11.32
C VAL A 257 10.43 4.54 12.69
N ALA A 258 9.71 3.98 13.64
CA ALA A 258 9.40 4.64 14.92
C ALA A 258 10.66 5.03 15.72
N SER A 259 11.75 4.27 15.62
CA SER A 259 13.04 4.63 16.27
C SER A 259 13.70 5.87 15.65
N GLU A 260 13.38 6.21 14.39
CA GLU A 260 13.90 7.38 13.70
C GLU A 260 13.01 8.63 13.90
N ALA A 261 11.88 8.48 14.60
CA ALA A 261 10.94 9.56 14.86
C ALA A 261 11.48 10.58 15.85
N LYS A 262 11.26 11.87 15.55
CA LYS A 262 11.52 12.95 16.51
C LYS A 262 10.51 12.89 17.65
N GLU A 263 10.94 13.41 18.80
CA GLU A 263 10.10 13.47 20.01
C GLU A 263 8.74 14.11 19.73
N GLY A 264 7.67 13.53 20.28
CA GLY A 264 6.29 14.01 20.09
C GLY A 264 5.63 13.58 18.77
N SER A 265 6.38 13.02 17.79
CA SER A 265 5.83 12.68 16.47
C SER A 265 5.01 11.39 16.44
N LEU A 266 5.18 10.49 17.41
CA LEU A 266 4.59 9.14 17.35
C LEU A 266 3.09 9.11 17.64
N LYS A 267 2.61 9.89 18.60
CA LYS A 267 1.23 9.77 19.13
C LYS A 267 0.14 10.04 18.09
N LEU A 268 0.35 11.01 17.21
CA LEU A 268 -0.70 11.50 16.30
C LEU A 268 -0.54 11.03 14.85
N ASN A 269 0.61 10.48 14.46
CA ASN A 269 0.89 10.24 13.05
C ASN A 269 -0.06 9.24 12.38
N LEU A 270 -0.43 8.14 13.06
CA LEU A 270 -1.36 7.15 12.53
C LEU A 270 -2.79 7.70 12.45
N TYR A 271 -3.25 8.42 13.48
CA TYR A 271 -4.59 9.03 13.46
C TYR A 271 -4.71 10.06 12.33
N LEU A 272 -3.72 10.96 12.21
CA LEU A 272 -3.72 11.99 11.16
C LEU A 272 -3.59 11.36 9.77
N GLY A 273 -2.70 10.37 9.60
CA GLY A 273 -2.53 9.66 8.34
C GLY A 273 -3.80 8.93 7.91
N SER A 274 -4.44 8.19 8.82
CA SER A 274 -5.68 7.47 8.56
C SER A 274 -6.85 8.41 8.26
N PHE A 275 -6.99 9.51 9.02
CA PHE A 275 -8.04 10.49 8.80
C PHE A 275 -7.86 11.22 7.46
N LEU A 276 -6.63 11.64 7.12
CA LEU A 276 -6.34 12.29 5.85
C LEU A 276 -6.62 11.34 4.68
N THR A 277 -6.22 10.07 4.79
CA THR A 277 -6.54 9.04 3.79
C THR A 277 -8.05 8.85 3.64
N PHE A 278 -8.79 8.79 4.76
CA PHE A 278 -10.25 8.70 4.74
C PHE A 278 -10.88 9.87 3.97
N VAL A 279 -10.45 11.09 4.23
CA VAL A 279 -10.92 12.28 3.51
C VAL A 279 -10.62 12.16 2.01
N MET A 280 -9.38 11.79 1.66
CA MET A 280 -8.92 11.70 0.28
C MET A 280 -9.49 10.52 -0.52
N ILE A 281 -10.14 9.56 0.11
CA ILE A 281 -10.86 8.47 -0.57
C ILE A 281 -12.36 8.75 -0.57
N THR A 282 -12.92 9.06 0.60
CA THR A 282 -14.37 9.15 0.76
C THR A 282 -14.95 10.34 0.03
N LEU A 283 -14.28 11.51 0.07
CA LEU A 283 -14.81 12.71 -0.57
C LEU A 283 -14.80 12.61 -2.11
N PRO A 284 -13.76 12.13 -2.81
CA PRO A 284 -13.84 11.92 -4.25
C PRO A 284 -14.96 10.97 -4.67
N PHE A 285 -15.15 9.85 -3.98
CA PHE A 285 -16.27 8.95 -4.30
C PHE A 285 -17.65 9.55 -3.96
N LEU A 286 -17.75 10.35 -2.89
CA LEU A 286 -18.98 11.10 -2.58
C LEU A 286 -19.26 12.14 -3.66
N GLU A 287 -18.26 12.90 -4.07
CA GLU A 287 -18.36 13.93 -5.10
C GLU A 287 -18.77 13.31 -6.44
N MET A 288 -18.12 12.25 -6.87
CA MET A 288 -18.51 11.51 -8.08
C MET A 288 -19.96 11.01 -8.01
N ASN A 289 -20.39 10.58 -6.82
CA ASN A 289 -21.77 10.16 -6.62
C ASN A 289 -22.79 11.31 -6.69
N LEU A 290 -22.42 12.49 -6.20
CA LEU A 290 -23.28 13.68 -6.24
C LEU A 290 -23.33 14.32 -7.62
N ILE A 291 -22.22 14.32 -8.37
CA ILE A 291 -22.10 14.99 -9.67
C ILE A 291 -22.59 14.08 -10.80
N ALA A 292 -22.05 12.87 -10.89
CA ALA A 292 -22.38 11.93 -11.97
C ALA A 292 -23.59 11.03 -11.65
N GLY A 293 -23.82 10.76 -10.38
CA GLY A 293 -24.81 9.80 -9.90
C GLY A 293 -24.34 8.35 -9.91
N CYS A 294 -24.92 7.53 -9.03
CA CYS A 294 -24.54 6.12 -8.87
C CYS A 294 -24.72 5.30 -10.15
N ALA A 295 -25.79 5.53 -10.91
CA ALA A 295 -26.06 4.78 -12.12
C ALA A 295 -24.99 5.03 -13.20
N THR A 296 -24.61 6.29 -13.42
CA THR A 296 -23.56 6.68 -14.35
C THR A 296 -22.21 6.09 -13.94
N ASN A 297 -21.85 6.23 -12.66
CA ASN A 297 -20.59 5.68 -12.15
C ASN A 297 -20.53 4.15 -12.28
N THR A 298 -21.60 3.43 -11.96
CA THR A 298 -21.67 1.97 -12.13
C THR A 298 -21.52 1.55 -13.59
N ALA A 299 -22.06 2.32 -14.52
CA ALA A 299 -21.95 2.02 -15.94
C ALA A 299 -20.53 2.23 -16.49
N TYR A 300 -19.79 3.22 -16.02
CA TYR A 300 -18.53 3.64 -16.64
C TYR A 300 -17.26 3.28 -15.82
N TYR A 301 -17.30 3.12 -14.49
CA TYR A 301 -16.14 2.74 -13.68
C TYR A 301 -15.40 1.46 -14.11
N PRO A 302 -16.07 0.47 -14.74
CA PRO A 302 -15.32 -0.66 -15.29
C PRO A 302 -14.37 -0.28 -16.43
N SER A 303 -14.55 0.89 -17.04
CA SER A 303 -13.59 1.43 -18.01
C SER A 303 -12.42 2.10 -17.30
N TYR A 304 -11.22 1.69 -17.63
CA TYR A 304 -9.97 2.27 -17.13
C TYR A 304 -9.88 3.80 -17.29
N THR A 305 -10.40 4.34 -18.39
CA THR A 305 -10.36 5.78 -18.70
C THR A 305 -11.42 6.59 -17.99
N TYR A 306 -12.50 5.99 -17.48
CA TYR A 306 -13.49 6.70 -16.66
C TYR A 306 -13.11 6.60 -15.18
N ASN A 307 -12.42 7.58 -14.69
CA ASN A 307 -12.04 7.67 -13.29
C ASN A 307 -12.02 9.13 -12.81
N PHE A 308 -11.88 9.32 -11.52
CA PHE A 308 -11.87 10.64 -10.88
C PHE A 308 -10.83 11.60 -11.50
N TRP A 309 -9.63 11.11 -11.79
CA TRP A 309 -8.54 11.93 -12.33
C TRP A 309 -8.77 12.33 -13.77
N SER A 310 -9.18 11.39 -14.62
CA SER A 310 -9.51 11.66 -16.02
C SER A 310 -10.60 12.71 -16.14
N LEU A 311 -11.67 12.56 -15.35
CA LEU A 311 -12.75 13.55 -15.37
C LEU A 311 -12.25 14.93 -14.91
N ALA A 312 -11.42 15.00 -13.88
CA ALA A 312 -10.86 16.27 -13.44
C ALA A 312 -9.95 16.92 -14.50
N ILE A 313 -9.14 16.14 -15.20
CA ILE A 313 -8.32 16.61 -16.33
C ILE A 313 -9.21 17.18 -17.42
N PHE A 314 -10.23 16.43 -17.86
CA PHE A 314 -11.16 16.88 -18.91
C PHE A 314 -11.89 18.17 -18.53
N PHE A 315 -12.50 18.20 -17.33
CA PHE A 315 -13.29 19.35 -16.86
C PHE A 315 -12.46 20.56 -16.43
N SER A 316 -11.14 20.48 -16.47
CA SER A 316 -10.27 21.65 -16.16
C SER A 316 -10.30 22.70 -17.27
N HIS A 317 -10.59 22.32 -18.53
CA HIS A 317 -10.63 23.18 -19.72
C HIS A 317 -9.43 24.13 -19.85
N ASN A 318 -8.30 23.73 -19.32
CA ASN A 318 -7.07 24.55 -19.30
C ASN A 318 -5.83 23.65 -19.28
N GLU A 319 -5.01 23.76 -20.31
CA GLU A 319 -3.84 22.90 -20.50
C GLU A 319 -2.87 22.91 -19.28
N ILE A 320 -2.70 24.06 -18.63
CA ILE A 320 -1.82 24.14 -17.43
C ILE A 320 -2.42 23.34 -16.28
N LEU A 321 -3.73 23.44 -16.05
CA LEU A 321 -4.42 22.66 -15.02
C LEU A 321 -4.43 21.18 -15.35
N GLU A 322 -4.65 20.79 -16.62
CA GLU A 322 -4.56 19.41 -17.09
C GLU A 322 -3.19 18.80 -16.72
N TRP A 323 -2.10 19.52 -17.01
CA TRP A 323 -0.76 19.06 -16.62
C TRP A 323 -0.53 19.01 -15.11
N ILE A 324 -1.02 19.97 -14.35
CA ILE A 324 -0.92 19.95 -12.88
C ILE A 324 -1.64 18.71 -12.33
N LEU A 325 -2.84 18.41 -12.80
CA LEU A 325 -3.62 17.24 -12.38
C LEU A 325 -2.97 15.93 -12.83
N GLY A 326 -2.51 15.87 -14.09
CA GLY A 326 -1.79 14.70 -14.61
C GLY A 326 -0.50 14.39 -13.85
N ILE A 327 0.29 15.41 -13.51
CA ILE A 327 1.49 15.26 -12.66
C ILE A 327 1.10 14.78 -11.25
N GLY A 328 -0.01 15.26 -10.71
CA GLY A 328 -0.54 14.82 -9.42
C GLY A 328 -0.90 13.33 -9.41
N LEU A 329 -1.58 12.87 -10.44
CA LEU A 329 -1.89 11.45 -10.64
C LEU A 329 -0.63 10.59 -10.72
N ILE A 330 0.36 10.99 -11.52
CA ILE A 330 1.64 10.30 -11.65
C ILE A 330 2.36 10.28 -10.30
N ALA A 331 2.38 11.38 -9.58
CA ALA A 331 3.06 11.53 -8.31
C ALA A 331 2.57 10.54 -7.23
N TRP A 332 1.30 10.12 -7.23
CA TRP A 332 0.76 9.11 -6.31
C TRP A 332 1.52 7.78 -6.40
N ASN A 333 1.80 7.29 -7.59
CA ASN A 333 2.53 6.03 -7.78
C ASN A 333 3.98 6.13 -7.31
N TYR A 334 4.64 7.23 -7.59
CA TYR A 334 6.00 7.50 -7.09
C TYR A 334 6.02 7.71 -5.57
N PHE A 335 4.97 8.28 -4.99
CA PHE A 335 4.80 8.46 -3.56
C PHE A 335 4.73 7.11 -2.83
N ILE A 336 3.97 6.14 -3.38
CA ILE A 336 3.88 4.78 -2.85
C ILE A 336 5.24 4.07 -2.97
N MET A 337 5.94 4.16 -4.08
CA MET A 337 7.27 3.58 -4.22
C MET A 337 8.26 4.20 -3.22
N ALA A 338 8.21 5.53 -3.03
CA ALA A 338 9.13 6.24 -2.16
C ALA A 338 9.00 5.82 -0.69
N PHE A 339 7.76 5.67 -0.15
CA PHE A 339 7.59 5.17 1.21
C PHE A 339 8.02 3.71 1.33
N GLY A 340 7.69 2.89 0.35
CA GLY A 340 7.97 1.46 0.34
C GLY A 340 9.44 1.15 0.51
N VAL A 341 10.28 1.81 -0.26
CA VAL A 341 11.75 1.68 -0.17
C VAL A 341 12.27 2.07 1.22
N VAL A 342 11.70 3.12 1.84
CA VAL A 342 12.06 3.49 3.22
C VAL A 342 11.70 2.37 4.18
N VAL A 343 10.48 1.84 4.09
CA VAL A 343 9.90 0.94 5.11
C VAL A 343 10.46 -0.47 5.00
N PHE A 344 10.49 -1.07 3.82
CA PHE A 344 11.00 -2.45 3.65
C PHE A 344 12.44 -2.61 4.15
N ALA A 345 13.29 -1.64 3.83
CA ALA A 345 14.68 -1.67 4.31
C ALA A 345 14.78 -1.68 5.84
N ARG A 346 13.81 -1.09 6.56
CA ARG A 346 13.79 -1.11 8.04
C ARG A 346 13.36 -2.46 8.60
N TYR A 347 12.46 -3.16 7.94
CA TYR A 347 12.15 -4.56 8.31
C TYR A 347 13.36 -5.47 8.11
N VAL A 348 14.00 -5.41 6.95
CA VAL A 348 15.20 -6.20 6.64
C VAL A 348 16.35 -5.87 7.62
N PHE A 349 16.54 -4.58 7.94
CA PHE A 349 17.49 -4.14 8.95
C PHE A 349 17.16 -4.75 10.33
N ALA A 350 15.89 -4.68 10.77
CA ALA A 350 15.46 -5.23 12.06
C ALA A 350 15.68 -6.75 12.15
N PHE A 351 15.37 -7.50 11.08
CA PHE A 351 15.65 -8.94 11.01
C PHE A 351 17.14 -9.25 11.13
N SER A 352 17.99 -8.46 10.48
CA SER A 352 19.44 -8.63 10.58
C SER A 352 19.98 -8.22 11.94
N PHE A 353 19.44 -7.16 12.53
CA PHE A 353 19.78 -6.69 13.86
C PHE A 353 19.44 -7.74 14.94
N ASP A 354 18.34 -8.48 14.74
CA ASP A 354 17.93 -9.61 15.57
C ASP A 354 18.63 -10.93 15.21
N ARG A 355 19.60 -10.91 14.30
CA ARG A 355 20.33 -12.10 13.85
C ARG A 355 19.47 -13.14 13.09
N LEU A 356 18.24 -12.78 12.73
CA LEU A 356 17.39 -13.61 11.90
C LEU A 356 17.93 -13.66 10.45
N PHE A 357 18.39 -12.50 9.94
CA PHE A 357 19.07 -12.38 8.65
C PHE A 357 20.60 -12.26 8.83
N PRO A 358 21.39 -12.44 7.74
CA PRO A 358 22.82 -12.17 7.74
C PRO A 358 23.14 -10.73 8.20
N ALA A 359 24.19 -10.58 8.99
CA ALA A 359 24.57 -9.28 9.59
C ALA A 359 24.90 -8.17 8.57
N ILE A 360 25.12 -8.53 7.32
CA ILE A 360 25.41 -7.57 6.23
C ILE A 360 24.24 -6.61 6.00
N PHE A 361 23.00 -7.05 6.16
CA PHE A 361 21.82 -6.22 5.95
C PHE A 361 21.61 -5.16 7.03
N ALA A 362 22.28 -5.28 8.20
CA ALA A 362 22.30 -4.26 9.22
C ALA A 362 23.49 -3.29 9.09
N LYS A 363 24.35 -3.46 8.07
CA LYS A 363 25.46 -2.52 7.85
C LYS A 363 24.93 -1.20 7.27
N LEU A 364 25.27 -0.12 7.96
CA LEU A 364 24.95 1.23 7.54
C LEU A 364 26.12 1.86 6.78
N ASN A 365 25.82 2.71 5.80
CA ASN A 365 26.83 3.58 5.19
C ASN A 365 27.12 4.79 6.09
N LYS A 366 28.03 5.68 5.65
CA LYS A 366 28.41 6.91 6.38
C LYS A 366 27.24 7.87 6.67
N TYR A 367 26.10 7.69 6.04
CA TYR A 367 24.89 8.49 6.21
C TYR A 367 23.78 7.74 6.97
N ALA A 368 24.11 6.62 7.61
CA ALA A 368 23.18 5.75 8.33
C ALA A 368 22.09 5.10 7.44
N SER A 369 22.40 4.83 6.15
CA SER A 369 21.52 4.08 5.26
C SER A 369 21.87 2.59 5.21
N PRO A 370 20.89 1.66 5.31
CA PRO A 370 21.10 0.22 5.22
C PRO A 370 21.19 -0.25 3.76
N VAL A 371 22.33 -0.04 3.11
CA VAL A 371 22.54 -0.23 1.66
C VAL A 371 22.14 -1.61 1.19
N TYR A 372 22.57 -2.66 1.88
CA TYR A 372 22.28 -4.04 1.47
C TYR A 372 20.79 -4.40 1.61
N ALA A 373 20.08 -3.79 2.58
CA ALA A 373 18.64 -3.96 2.70
C ALA A 373 17.91 -3.31 1.51
N HIS A 374 18.36 -2.14 1.06
CA HIS A 374 17.83 -1.50 -0.16
C HIS A 374 18.16 -2.30 -1.43
N LEU A 375 19.33 -2.94 -1.53
CA LEU A 375 19.65 -3.81 -2.65
C LEU A 375 18.78 -5.08 -2.67
N LEU A 376 18.45 -5.63 -1.50
CA LEU A 376 17.51 -6.74 -1.41
C LEU A 376 16.11 -6.32 -1.87
N ASP A 377 15.64 -5.13 -1.46
CA ASP A 377 14.39 -4.55 -1.94
C ASP A 377 14.39 -4.44 -3.47
N LEU A 378 15.44 -3.86 -4.04
CA LEU A 378 15.58 -3.72 -5.49
C LEU A 378 15.43 -5.07 -6.20
N VAL A 379 16.18 -6.08 -5.78
CA VAL A 379 16.16 -7.40 -6.43
C VAL A 379 14.77 -8.06 -6.31
N THR A 380 14.17 -8.02 -5.11
CA THR A 380 12.85 -8.65 -4.89
C THR A 380 11.74 -7.91 -5.63
N THR A 381 11.72 -6.58 -5.61
CA THR A 381 10.71 -5.79 -6.32
C THR A 381 10.82 -5.95 -7.84
N LEU A 382 12.04 -5.94 -8.40
CA LEU A 382 12.24 -6.17 -9.84
C LEU A 382 11.85 -7.60 -10.26
N ALA A 383 12.07 -8.59 -9.39
CA ALA A 383 11.63 -9.97 -9.66
C ALA A 383 10.09 -10.06 -9.71
N PHE A 384 9.39 -9.40 -8.78
CA PHE A 384 7.93 -9.34 -8.81
C PHE A 384 7.40 -8.51 -9.98
N LEU A 385 8.07 -7.44 -10.35
CA LEU A 385 7.70 -6.62 -11.51
C LEU A 385 7.80 -7.41 -12.84
N ALA A 386 8.60 -8.45 -12.89
CA ALA A 386 8.70 -9.33 -14.06
C ALA A 386 7.49 -10.27 -14.22
N LEU A 387 6.70 -10.53 -13.17
CA LEU A 387 5.56 -11.45 -13.25
C LEU A 387 4.49 -11.05 -14.28
N PRO A 388 4.09 -9.78 -14.43
CA PRO A 388 3.19 -9.36 -15.49
C PRO A 388 3.67 -9.69 -16.91
N LEU A 389 4.98 -9.72 -17.14
CA LEU A 389 5.56 -10.09 -18.44
C LEU A 389 5.43 -11.58 -18.74
N ILE A 390 5.32 -12.42 -17.71
CA ILE A 390 5.24 -13.88 -17.86
C ILE A 390 3.81 -14.30 -18.17
N SER A 391 2.84 -13.68 -17.51
CA SER A 391 1.42 -13.98 -17.72
C SER A 391 0.50 -12.95 -17.05
N VAL A 392 -0.72 -12.81 -17.58
CA VAL A 392 -1.81 -12.06 -16.93
C VAL A 392 -2.11 -12.63 -15.53
N SER A 393 -2.09 -13.97 -15.39
CA SER A 393 -2.24 -14.62 -14.09
C SER A 393 -1.12 -14.25 -13.10
N GLY A 394 0.10 -14.01 -13.60
CA GLY A 394 1.21 -13.50 -12.80
C GLY A 394 0.96 -12.10 -12.27
N ALA A 395 0.40 -11.21 -13.09
CA ALA A 395 -0.02 -9.88 -12.64
C ALA A 395 -1.09 -9.97 -11.55
N LEU A 396 -2.11 -10.80 -11.75
CA LEU A 396 -3.20 -11.01 -10.78
C LEU A 396 -2.68 -11.61 -9.46
N ALA A 397 -1.62 -12.44 -9.49
CA ALA A 397 -1.02 -12.99 -8.28
C ALA A 397 -0.48 -11.90 -7.34
N LEU A 398 -0.02 -10.76 -7.86
CA LEU A 398 0.49 -9.65 -7.06
C LEU A 398 -0.60 -9.03 -6.17
N TYR A 399 -1.87 -9.13 -6.55
CA TYR A 399 -2.99 -8.62 -5.74
C TYR A 399 -3.37 -9.56 -4.57
N SER A 400 -2.85 -10.80 -4.53
CA SER A 400 -3.17 -11.77 -3.48
C SER A 400 -2.46 -11.50 -2.13
N TYR A 401 -2.05 -10.26 -1.88
CA TYR A 401 -1.33 -9.87 -0.67
C TYR A 401 -2.23 -9.68 0.55
N THR A 402 -3.52 -9.44 0.39
CA THR A 402 -4.42 -9.03 1.48
C THR A 402 -4.72 -10.14 2.48
N PRO A 403 -5.04 -11.40 2.10
CA PRO A 403 -5.32 -12.45 3.10
C PRO A 403 -4.15 -12.68 4.06
N LEU A 404 -2.91 -12.70 3.57
CA LEU A 404 -1.74 -12.81 4.44
C LEU A 404 -1.59 -11.59 5.36
N ALA A 405 -1.89 -10.39 4.85
CA ALA A 405 -1.84 -9.17 5.64
C ALA A 405 -2.87 -9.18 6.77
N LEU A 406 -4.12 -9.57 6.50
CA LEU A 406 -5.16 -9.66 7.52
C LEU A 406 -4.81 -10.70 8.60
N ALA A 407 -4.32 -11.88 8.20
CA ALA A 407 -3.82 -12.88 9.15
C ALA A 407 -2.73 -12.30 10.06
N TYR A 408 -1.81 -11.50 9.50
CA TYR A 408 -0.78 -10.81 10.28
C TYR A 408 -1.37 -9.74 11.21
N LEU A 409 -2.34 -8.95 10.76
CA LEU A 409 -2.99 -7.91 11.56
C LEU A 409 -3.83 -8.48 12.71
N ILE A 410 -4.40 -9.68 12.54
CA ILE A 410 -5.02 -10.43 13.63
C ILE A 410 -3.99 -10.70 14.74
N LEU A 411 -2.77 -11.13 14.38
CA LEU A 411 -1.70 -11.36 15.34
C LEU A 411 -1.24 -10.06 16.03
N VAL A 412 -1.16 -8.94 15.30
CA VAL A 412 -0.86 -7.63 15.89
C VAL A 412 -1.94 -7.24 16.89
N SER A 413 -3.21 -7.41 16.54
CA SER A 413 -4.34 -7.10 17.43
C SER A 413 -4.32 -7.98 18.68
N LEU A 414 -4.06 -9.28 18.54
CA LEU A 414 -3.86 -10.20 19.66
C LEU A 414 -2.67 -9.80 20.55
N THR A 415 -1.61 -9.24 19.95
CA THR A 415 -0.49 -8.67 20.72
C THR A 415 -0.96 -7.53 21.61
N GLY A 416 -1.81 -6.64 21.08
CA GLY A 416 -2.44 -5.57 21.85
C GLY A 416 -3.27 -6.09 23.02
N VAL A 417 -4.09 -7.14 22.81
CA VAL A 417 -4.85 -7.81 23.87
C VAL A 417 -3.93 -8.33 24.96
N LYS A 418 -2.88 -9.07 24.57
CA LYS A 418 -1.92 -9.67 25.53
C LYS A 418 -1.17 -8.61 26.34
N VAL A 419 -0.78 -7.51 25.70
CA VAL A 419 -0.11 -6.38 26.36
C VAL A 419 -1.06 -5.70 27.35
N GLY A 420 -2.30 -5.41 26.91
CA GLY A 420 -3.32 -4.79 27.77
C GLY A 420 -3.64 -5.62 29.00
N LEU A 421 -3.81 -6.95 28.85
CA LEU A 421 -4.03 -7.89 29.96
C LEU A 421 -2.86 -7.90 30.93
N LYS A 422 -1.61 -7.95 30.42
CA LYS A 422 -0.41 -7.98 31.26
C LYS A 422 -0.22 -6.68 32.05
N GLU A 423 -0.59 -5.55 31.48
CA GLU A 423 -0.51 -4.23 32.11
C GLU A 423 -1.73 -3.89 32.98
N GLY A 424 -2.77 -4.70 32.97
CA GLY A 424 -4.04 -4.40 33.62
C GLY A 424 -4.82 -3.23 32.96
N ASN A 425 -4.46 -2.86 31.72
CA ASN A 425 -5.10 -1.77 30.97
C ASN A 425 -6.34 -2.27 30.25
N LYS A 426 -7.51 -2.06 30.90
CA LYS A 426 -8.81 -2.52 30.39
C LYS A 426 -9.17 -1.91 29.02
N LEU A 427 -8.80 -0.63 28.79
CA LEU A 427 -9.13 0.06 27.54
C LEU A 427 -8.35 -0.54 26.36
N VAL A 428 -7.02 -0.72 26.52
CA VAL A 428 -6.19 -1.36 25.49
C VAL A 428 -6.67 -2.76 25.22
N THR A 429 -6.97 -3.55 26.27
CA THR A 429 -7.51 -4.90 26.12
C THR A 429 -8.81 -4.91 25.32
N ALA A 430 -9.79 -4.07 25.70
CA ALA A 430 -11.11 -4.05 25.07
C ALA A 430 -11.03 -3.62 23.60
N ILE A 431 -10.34 -2.52 23.28
CA ILE A 431 -10.24 -2.02 21.89
C ILE A 431 -9.43 -2.97 21.02
N SER A 432 -8.33 -3.55 21.52
CA SER A 432 -7.57 -4.54 20.76
C SER A 432 -8.36 -5.83 20.54
N SER A 433 -9.23 -6.22 21.47
CA SER A 433 -10.14 -7.37 21.28
C SER A 433 -11.19 -7.07 20.20
N ILE A 434 -11.75 -5.88 20.19
CA ILE A 434 -12.65 -5.43 19.11
C ILE A 434 -11.92 -5.43 17.77
N SER A 435 -10.69 -4.90 17.72
CA SER A 435 -9.85 -4.94 16.52
C SER A 435 -9.63 -6.38 16.04
N THR A 436 -9.31 -7.30 16.96
CA THR A 436 -9.12 -8.74 16.62
C THR A 436 -10.39 -9.32 16.01
N ALA A 437 -11.55 -9.09 16.63
CA ALA A 437 -12.83 -9.61 16.14
C ALA A 437 -13.16 -9.05 14.74
N ILE A 438 -12.94 -7.75 14.51
CA ILE A 438 -13.18 -7.12 13.22
C ILE A 438 -12.22 -7.71 12.15
N MET A 439 -10.93 -7.83 12.44
CA MET A 439 -9.97 -8.39 11.48
C MET A 439 -10.28 -9.86 11.15
N ILE A 440 -10.75 -10.67 12.11
CA ILE A 440 -11.21 -12.04 11.85
C ILE A 440 -12.46 -12.03 10.95
N ALA A 441 -13.42 -11.14 11.20
CA ALA A 441 -14.62 -11.02 10.37
C ALA A 441 -14.27 -10.61 8.93
N MET A 442 -13.32 -9.68 8.76
CA MET A 442 -12.87 -9.24 7.44
C MET A 442 -12.09 -10.32 6.69
N GLU A 443 -11.27 -11.10 7.40
CA GLU A 443 -10.60 -12.26 6.81
C GLU A 443 -11.62 -13.32 6.35
N ALA A 444 -12.63 -13.58 7.16
CA ALA A 444 -13.72 -14.50 6.78
C ALA A 444 -14.50 -13.97 5.56
N GLU A 445 -14.75 -12.67 5.46
CA GLU A 445 -15.42 -12.06 4.30
C GLU A 445 -14.57 -12.19 3.02
N ILE A 446 -13.26 -11.95 3.10
CA ILE A 446 -12.35 -12.12 1.96
C ILE A 446 -12.24 -13.59 1.53
N LEU A 447 -12.31 -14.51 2.48
CA LEU A 447 -12.27 -15.94 2.21
C LEU A 447 -13.64 -16.52 1.78
N ASP A 448 -14.72 -15.74 1.86
CA ASP A 448 -16.04 -16.18 1.39
C ASP A 448 -16.00 -16.32 -0.15
N PRO A 449 -16.24 -17.53 -0.69
CA PRO A 449 -16.21 -17.78 -2.12
C PRO A 449 -17.31 -17.03 -2.90
N TYR A 450 -18.35 -16.57 -2.23
CA TYR A 450 -19.45 -15.80 -2.84
C TYR A 450 -19.19 -14.29 -2.84
N ASN A 451 -18.13 -13.82 -2.18
CA ASN A 451 -17.69 -12.44 -2.27
C ASN A 451 -17.05 -12.17 -3.63
N ASN A 452 -17.24 -10.97 -4.17
CA ASN A 452 -16.63 -10.54 -5.44
C ASN A 452 -15.11 -10.29 -5.35
N TYR A 453 -14.47 -10.51 -4.19
CA TYR A 453 -13.03 -10.31 -4.02
C TYR A 453 -12.25 -11.42 -4.72
N SER A 454 -11.93 -11.20 -6.01
CA SER A 454 -11.33 -12.19 -6.91
C SER A 454 -9.86 -12.54 -6.59
N PHE A 455 -9.24 -11.87 -5.63
CA PHE A 455 -7.84 -12.09 -5.22
C PHE A 455 -7.70 -12.96 -3.98
N SER A 456 -8.80 -13.57 -3.54
CA SER A 456 -8.83 -14.47 -2.39
C SER A 456 -8.24 -15.84 -2.70
N VAL A 457 -7.97 -16.59 -1.64
CA VAL A 457 -7.51 -18.00 -1.69
C VAL A 457 -8.63 -18.94 -2.16
N ILE A 458 -9.87 -18.59 -1.88
CA ILE A 458 -11.06 -19.39 -2.23
C ILE A 458 -11.97 -18.54 -3.11
N GLY A 459 -12.37 -19.07 -4.25
CA GLY A 459 -13.36 -18.46 -5.15
C GLY A 459 -14.50 -19.43 -5.46
N THR A 460 -15.54 -18.95 -6.17
CA THR A 460 -16.70 -19.76 -6.56
C THR A 460 -16.35 -21.00 -7.40
N SER A 461 -15.21 -20.95 -8.12
CA SER A 461 -14.69 -22.08 -8.90
C SER A 461 -13.79 -23.04 -8.07
N GLY A 462 -13.64 -22.79 -6.76
CA GLY A 462 -12.78 -23.56 -5.87
C GLY A 462 -11.52 -22.81 -5.43
N VAL A 463 -10.46 -23.56 -5.12
CA VAL A 463 -9.20 -22.99 -4.61
C VAL A 463 -8.47 -22.20 -5.70
N ASN A 464 -8.11 -20.96 -5.39
CA ASN A 464 -7.20 -20.16 -6.20
C ASN A 464 -5.75 -20.59 -5.91
N TRP A 465 -5.24 -21.50 -6.72
CA TRP A 465 -3.92 -22.08 -6.53
C TRP A 465 -2.78 -21.05 -6.63
N ILE A 466 -2.96 -19.98 -7.39
CA ILE A 466 -1.97 -18.91 -7.52
C ILE A 466 -1.87 -18.12 -6.22
N ALA A 467 -3.00 -17.67 -5.66
CA ALA A 467 -3.04 -17.00 -4.37
C ALA A 467 -2.54 -17.91 -3.24
N THR A 468 -2.94 -19.17 -3.25
CA THR A 468 -2.50 -20.18 -2.26
C THR A 468 -1.00 -20.41 -2.32
N ALA A 469 -0.44 -20.58 -3.52
CA ALA A 469 1.01 -20.76 -3.73
C ALA A 469 1.78 -19.50 -3.29
N TYR A 470 1.27 -18.31 -3.62
CA TYR A 470 1.86 -17.05 -3.22
C TYR A 470 1.94 -16.93 -1.68
N ILE A 471 0.82 -17.06 -0.98
CA ILE A 471 0.77 -16.97 0.49
C ILE A 471 1.63 -18.06 1.14
N SER A 472 1.50 -19.31 0.67
CA SER A 472 2.27 -20.45 1.21
C SER A 472 3.77 -20.26 1.00
N SER A 473 4.21 -19.67 -0.13
CA SER A 473 5.62 -19.39 -0.39
C SER A 473 6.20 -18.35 0.58
N LEU A 474 5.43 -17.30 0.92
CA LEU A 474 5.85 -16.27 1.87
C LEU A 474 5.91 -16.81 3.30
N VAL A 475 4.91 -17.57 3.73
CA VAL A 475 4.94 -18.24 5.04
C VAL A 475 6.08 -19.25 5.09
N GLY A 476 6.27 -20.05 4.04
CA GLY A 476 7.39 -20.97 3.88
C GLY A 476 8.75 -20.27 3.98
N LEU A 477 8.90 -19.10 3.34
CA LEU A 477 10.09 -18.27 3.45
C LEU A 477 10.36 -17.88 4.92
N GLY A 478 9.32 -17.46 5.64
CA GLY A 478 9.43 -17.14 7.07
C GLY A 478 9.89 -18.34 7.91
N VAL A 479 9.29 -19.51 7.69
CA VAL A 479 9.66 -20.76 8.40
C VAL A 479 11.11 -21.15 8.07
N ILE A 480 11.48 -21.20 6.81
CA ILE A 480 12.84 -21.55 6.36
C ILE A 480 13.85 -20.58 6.98
N THR A 481 13.58 -19.30 6.91
CA THR A 481 14.46 -18.27 7.47
C THR A 481 14.68 -18.47 8.97
N TYR A 482 13.60 -18.69 9.73
CA TYR A 482 13.70 -18.91 11.19
C TYR A 482 14.48 -20.19 11.52
N VAL A 483 14.20 -21.29 10.81
CA VAL A 483 14.88 -22.57 11.05
C VAL A 483 16.37 -22.48 10.70
N LEU A 484 16.70 -21.88 9.56
CA LEU A 484 18.10 -21.70 9.15
C LEU A 484 18.84 -20.76 10.12
N ALA A 485 18.22 -19.64 10.52
CA ALA A 485 18.81 -18.74 11.49
C ALA A 485 19.08 -19.46 12.82
N LYS A 486 18.12 -20.23 13.33
CA LYS A 486 18.28 -21.01 14.55
C LYS A 486 19.44 -22.02 14.45
N TYR A 487 19.55 -22.72 13.33
CA TYR A 487 20.61 -23.69 13.08
C TYR A 487 22.01 -23.05 13.00
N TYR A 488 22.16 -21.99 12.18
CA TYR A 488 23.47 -21.34 12.00
C TYR A 488 23.90 -20.56 13.24
N ARG A 489 23.01 -19.84 13.92
CA ARG A 489 23.33 -19.07 15.12
C ARG A 489 23.71 -19.97 16.29
N LYS A 490 23.06 -21.14 16.40
CA LYS A 490 23.46 -22.12 17.40
C LYS A 490 24.92 -22.57 17.23
N LYS A 491 25.42 -22.72 15.99
CA LYS A 491 26.84 -23.01 15.71
C LYS A 491 27.77 -21.86 16.14
N GLU A 492 27.27 -20.62 16.12
CA GLU A 492 28.00 -19.43 16.59
C GLU A 492 27.89 -19.24 18.12
N GLY A 493 27.20 -20.14 18.84
CA GLY A 493 26.96 -20.05 20.26
C GLY A 493 25.85 -19.06 20.66
N ILE A 494 25.04 -18.61 19.70
CA ILE A 494 23.92 -17.69 19.91
C ILE A 494 22.61 -18.47 19.92
N ASP A 495 21.83 -18.36 21.00
CA ASP A 495 20.46 -18.83 21.04
C ASP A 495 19.53 -17.71 20.55
N ILE A 496 18.96 -17.91 19.36
CA ILE A 496 18.07 -16.91 18.74
C ILE A 496 16.78 -16.70 19.54
N ASP A 497 16.31 -17.71 20.28
CA ASP A 497 15.09 -17.60 21.08
C ASP A 497 15.28 -16.62 22.25
N LEU A 498 16.51 -16.46 22.76
CA LEU A 498 16.85 -15.49 23.81
C LEU A 498 16.90 -14.06 23.27
N VAL A 499 17.21 -13.89 21.96
CA VAL A 499 17.22 -12.57 21.32
C VAL A 499 15.83 -11.92 21.39
N TYR A 500 14.78 -12.72 21.39
CA TYR A 500 13.38 -12.24 21.43
C TYR A 500 12.82 -12.00 22.84
N GLU A 501 13.59 -12.28 23.90
CA GLU A 501 13.18 -11.97 25.28
C GLU A 501 13.46 -10.50 25.65
N GLU A 502 14.35 -9.84 24.91
CA GLU A 502 14.73 -8.46 25.16
C GLU A 502 14.21 -7.51 24.04
N ILE A 503 13.81 -6.30 24.44
CA ILE A 503 13.50 -5.23 23.48
C ILE A 503 14.82 -4.73 22.90
N PRO A 504 14.96 -4.60 21.55
CA PRO A 504 16.19 -4.10 20.94
C PRO A 504 16.55 -2.71 21.48
N PRO A 505 17.85 -2.39 21.70
CA PRO A 505 18.26 -1.03 22.03
C PRO A 505 17.94 -0.06 20.87
N GLU A 506 17.90 1.24 21.19
CA GLU A 506 17.76 2.32 20.18
C GLU A 506 19.03 2.50 19.36
#